data_3f7dab52c751c9bafbc23ddd35326c94
#
_entry.id   3f7dab52c751c9bafbc23ddd35326c94
#
_cell.length_a   1.000
_cell.length_b   1.000
_cell.length_c   1.000
_cell.angle_alpha   90.00
_cell.angle_beta   90.00
_cell.angle_gamma   90.00
#
_symmetry.space_group_name_H-M   'P 1'
#
loop_
_entity.id
_entity.type
_entity.pdbx_description
1 polymer ?
#
loop_
_entity_poly.entity_id
_entity_poly.type
_entity_poly.pdbx_seq_one_letter_code
_entity_poly.pdbx_strand_id
1 'polypeptide(L)'
;MKILALELSSALGSIAFVDENRIPIVREFPSDRKHSGLFFENLRDIYRSEEPPDRIVVGLGPGSYAGVRIAIAAALGLKAAGTAKLIGLPSICAVAQTMDEYRIIGDARRESFFFARVKGGECIEGPTLYSANDLRAKLNEQPGISLYCSQSLPQFEGAVLAYPSALVLAQLGRTRPADIGDEMRLSLIHI
;
A
#
# COMPACT_ATOMS: atom_id res chain seq x y z
N MET A 1 14.62 -11.83 10.99
CA MET A 1 14.58 -10.65 10.11
C MET A 1 13.47 -9.72 10.58
N LYS A 2 13.81 -8.44 10.79
CA LYS A 2 12.91 -7.41 11.27
C LYS A 2 12.49 -6.50 10.14
N ILE A 3 11.19 -6.29 9.99
CA ILE A 3 10.61 -5.50 8.89
C ILE A 3 9.69 -4.44 9.47
N LEU A 4 9.93 -3.18 9.13
CA LEU A 4 9.01 -2.07 9.35
C LEU A 4 8.28 -1.78 8.05
N ALA A 5 6.95 -1.81 8.06
CA ALA A 5 6.14 -1.48 6.90
C ALA A 5 5.26 -0.25 7.15
N LEU A 6 5.14 0.61 6.14
CA LEU A 6 4.41 1.88 6.19
C LEU A 6 3.39 1.93 5.04
N GLU A 7 2.11 2.12 5.36
CA GLU A 7 1.03 2.22 4.39
C GLU A 7 0.11 3.41 4.67
N LEU A 8 0.04 4.36 3.75
CA LEU A 8 -0.76 5.59 3.88
C LEU A 8 -1.51 5.95 2.59
N SER A 9 -1.69 5.00 1.68
CA SER A 9 -2.34 5.29 0.39
C SER A 9 -3.86 5.43 0.47
N SER A 10 -4.48 5.10 1.60
CA SER A 10 -5.94 5.10 1.78
C SER A 10 -6.38 5.93 3.00
N ALA A 11 -7.70 5.96 3.24
CA ALA A 11 -8.26 6.62 4.42
C ALA A 11 -7.92 5.90 5.74
N LEU A 12 -7.52 4.66 5.70
CA LEU A 12 -6.98 3.91 6.82
C LEU A 12 -5.47 3.76 6.63
N GLY A 13 -4.71 4.48 7.44
CA GLY A 13 -3.25 4.32 7.50
C GLY A 13 -2.87 3.16 8.40
N SER A 14 -1.76 2.50 8.10
CA SER A 14 -1.24 1.45 8.96
C SER A 14 0.28 1.42 9.01
N ILE A 15 0.81 0.95 10.14
CA ILE A 15 2.22 0.65 10.36
C ILE A 15 2.30 -0.76 10.92
N ALA A 16 3.22 -1.56 10.44
CA ALA A 16 3.50 -2.89 10.98
C ALA A 16 5.00 -3.05 11.26
N PHE A 17 5.32 -3.61 12.42
CA PHE A 17 6.64 -4.11 12.74
C PHE A 17 6.57 -5.63 12.89
N VAL A 18 7.30 -6.33 12.06
CA VAL A 18 7.30 -7.80 11.99
C VAL A 18 8.68 -8.31 12.36
N ASP A 19 8.75 -9.12 13.40
CA ASP A 19 9.92 -9.92 13.75
C ASP A 19 9.55 -11.41 13.68
N GLU A 20 10.38 -12.23 13.06
CA GLU A 20 10.13 -13.66 12.88
C GLU A 20 9.86 -14.43 14.19
N ASN A 21 10.38 -13.93 15.28
CA ASN A 21 10.32 -14.58 16.59
C ASN A 21 9.23 -14.00 17.51
N ARG A 22 8.43 -13.06 17.03
CA ARG A 22 7.44 -12.34 17.84
C ARG A 22 6.11 -12.17 17.12
N ILE A 23 5.07 -11.91 17.90
CA ILE A 23 3.77 -11.48 17.35
C ILE A 23 3.96 -10.12 16.69
N PRO A 24 3.47 -9.92 15.46
CA PRO A 24 3.55 -8.64 14.76
C PRO A 24 2.91 -7.50 15.56
N ILE A 25 3.57 -6.36 15.61
CA ILE A 25 2.98 -5.11 16.11
C ILE A 25 2.32 -4.43 14.93
N VAL A 26 1.01 -4.20 15.00
CA VAL A 26 0.24 -3.48 13.98
C VAL A 26 -0.45 -2.29 14.61
N ARG A 27 -0.40 -1.15 13.95
CA ARG A 27 -1.13 0.07 14.31
C ARG A 27 -1.92 0.53 13.09
N GLU A 28 -3.22 0.70 13.29
CA GLU A 28 -4.13 1.25 12.29
C GLU A 28 -4.71 2.56 12.84
N PHE A 29 -4.84 3.55 11.98
CA PHE A 29 -5.31 4.88 12.36
C PHE A 29 -5.96 5.57 11.17
N PRO A 30 -6.92 6.49 11.40
CA PRO A 30 -7.45 7.33 10.35
C PRO A 30 -6.32 8.13 9.67
N SER A 31 -6.24 8.03 8.34
CA SER A 31 -5.25 8.73 7.52
C SER A 31 -5.95 9.79 6.68
N ASP A 32 -6.27 10.91 7.30
CA ASP A 32 -6.79 12.06 6.60
C ASP A 32 -5.71 13.16 6.46
N ARG A 33 -6.00 14.15 5.60
CA ARG A 33 -5.07 15.25 5.33
C ARG A 33 -4.75 16.12 6.56
N LYS A 34 -5.55 16.03 7.63
CA LYS A 34 -5.46 16.88 8.82
C LYS A 34 -4.68 16.21 9.96
N HIS A 35 -4.50 14.88 9.92
CA HIS A 35 -4.01 14.09 11.05
C HIS A 35 -2.74 13.30 10.77
N SER A 36 -1.79 13.85 10.00
CA SER A 36 -0.45 13.24 9.84
C SER A 36 0.30 13.05 11.18
N GLY A 37 -0.12 13.74 12.23
CA GLY A 37 0.42 13.58 13.59
C GLY A 37 0.29 12.14 14.09
N LEU A 38 -0.87 11.50 13.90
CA LEU A 38 -1.11 10.11 14.33
C LEU A 38 -0.12 9.12 13.69
N PHE A 39 0.23 9.32 12.43
CA PHE A 39 1.23 8.50 11.77
C PHE A 39 2.60 8.62 12.47
N PHE A 40 3.06 9.84 12.70
CA PHE A 40 4.38 10.05 13.32
C PHE A 40 4.41 9.64 14.79
N GLU A 41 3.32 9.79 15.54
CA GLU A 41 3.19 9.30 16.91
C GLU A 41 3.33 7.77 16.95
N ASN A 42 2.55 7.05 16.16
CA ASN A 42 2.61 5.59 16.09
C ASN A 42 3.98 5.09 15.59
N LEU A 43 4.56 5.76 14.59
CA LEU A 43 5.88 5.41 14.06
C LEU A 43 6.98 5.60 15.14
N ARG A 44 6.94 6.72 15.84
CA ARG A 44 7.88 7.02 16.95
C ARG A 44 7.79 5.97 18.05
N ASP A 45 6.56 5.59 18.43
CA ASP A 45 6.35 4.67 19.55
C ASP A 45 6.87 3.27 19.19
N ILE A 46 6.60 2.79 17.97
CA ILE A 46 7.17 1.52 17.47
C ILE A 46 8.71 1.61 17.40
N TYR A 47 9.26 2.69 16.82
CA TYR A 47 10.70 2.82 16.62
C TYR A 47 11.49 2.97 17.92
N ARG A 48 10.86 3.43 19.01
CA ARG A 48 11.47 3.52 20.35
C ARG A 48 11.42 2.21 21.12
N SER A 49 10.41 1.39 20.88
CA SER A 49 10.20 0.14 21.60
C SER A 49 10.90 -1.05 20.95
N GLU A 50 11.28 -0.93 19.69
CA GLU A 50 11.81 -2.03 18.90
C GLU A 50 13.26 -1.77 18.46
N GLU A 51 13.96 -2.85 18.15
CA GLU A 51 15.29 -2.76 17.55
C GLU A 51 15.20 -2.28 16.11
N PRO A 52 16.28 -1.65 15.57
CA PRO A 52 16.29 -1.19 14.19
C PRO A 52 15.87 -2.29 13.20
N PRO A 53 15.02 -1.98 12.19
CA PRO A 53 14.61 -2.96 11.20
C PRO A 53 15.74 -3.29 10.22
N ASP A 54 15.75 -4.52 9.71
CA ASP A 54 16.61 -4.96 8.61
C ASP A 54 16.09 -4.42 7.26
N ARG A 55 14.74 -4.27 7.17
CA ARG A 55 14.04 -3.77 5.99
C ARG A 55 12.98 -2.75 6.36
N ILE A 56 12.82 -1.76 5.50
CA ILE A 56 11.69 -0.83 5.51
C ILE A 56 10.91 -1.06 4.23
N VAL A 57 9.62 -1.38 4.33
CA VAL A 57 8.72 -1.58 3.20
C VAL A 57 7.72 -0.44 3.17
N VAL A 58 7.52 0.19 2.02
CA VAL A 58 6.61 1.33 1.89
C VAL A 58 5.61 1.12 0.75
N GLY A 59 4.34 1.40 1.02
CA GLY A 59 3.28 1.40 0.02
C GLY A 59 3.41 2.60 -0.92
N LEU A 60 3.41 2.32 -2.23
CA LEU A 60 3.62 3.31 -3.29
C LEU A 60 2.32 3.79 -3.94
N GLY A 61 1.17 3.40 -3.40
CA GLY A 61 -0.12 3.66 -4.04
C GLY A 61 -0.44 2.65 -5.17
N PRO A 62 -1.33 3.00 -6.11
CA PRO A 62 -2.08 4.27 -6.24
C PRO A 62 -3.01 4.54 -5.04
N GLY A 63 -3.27 5.84 -4.79
CA GLY A 63 -4.15 6.27 -3.71
C GLY A 63 -3.91 7.71 -3.27
N SER A 64 -3.96 7.98 -1.96
CA SER A 64 -3.73 9.30 -1.38
C SER A 64 -2.33 9.83 -1.70
N TYR A 65 -2.26 10.81 -2.60
CA TYR A 65 -0.99 11.44 -3.00
C TYR A 65 -0.19 11.99 -1.80
N ALA A 66 -0.86 12.67 -0.88
CA ALA A 66 -0.21 13.21 0.32
C ALA A 66 0.28 12.09 1.25
N GLY A 67 -0.56 11.08 1.48
CA GLY A 67 -0.22 9.95 2.34
C GLY A 67 0.98 9.16 1.83
N VAL A 68 0.98 8.80 0.56
CA VAL A 68 2.11 8.09 -0.08
C VAL A 68 3.42 8.87 0.07
N ARG A 69 3.40 10.19 -0.16
CA ARG A 69 4.60 11.03 -0.02
C ARG A 69 5.10 11.11 1.42
N ILE A 70 4.19 11.19 2.39
CA ILE A 70 4.56 11.18 3.82
C ILE A 70 5.22 9.85 4.18
N ALA A 71 4.66 8.71 3.75
CA ALA A 71 5.23 7.40 4.01
C ALA A 71 6.62 7.24 3.37
N ILE A 72 6.77 7.66 2.10
CA ILE A 72 8.06 7.62 1.40
C ILE A 72 9.10 8.50 2.10
N ALA A 73 8.74 9.75 2.44
CA ALA A 73 9.66 10.67 3.12
C ALA A 73 10.13 10.12 4.48
N ALA A 74 9.21 9.54 5.25
CA ALA A 74 9.53 8.89 6.53
C ALA A 74 10.46 7.68 6.30
N ALA A 75 10.16 6.82 5.32
CA ALA A 75 10.98 5.66 4.99
C ALA A 75 12.40 6.05 4.55
N LEU A 76 12.54 7.08 3.72
CA LEU A 76 13.83 7.63 3.30
C LEU A 76 14.62 8.22 4.48
N GLY A 77 13.94 8.95 5.38
CA GLY A 77 14.56 9.49 6.58
C GLY A 77 15.11 8.40 7.50
N LEU A 78 14.30 7.36 7.74
CA LEU A 78 14.73 6.20 8.55
C LEU A 78 15.88 5.42 7.90
N LYS A 79 15.83 5.24 6.57
CA LYS A 79 16.92 4.62 5.84
C LYS A 79 18.22 5.43 5.95
N ALA A 80 18.15 6.74 5.81
CA ALA A 80 19.32 7.62 5.93
C ALA A 80 19.95 7.60 7.34
N ALA A 81 19.14 7.33 8.37
CA ALA A 81 19.58 7.24 9.75
C ALA A 81 20.07 5.83 10.16
N GLY A 82 19.96 4.82 9.29
CA GLY A 82 20.26 3.43 9.63
C GLY A 82 20.80 2.64 8.44
N THR A 83 20.84 1.31 8.61
CA THR A 83 21.36 0.36 7.60
C THR A 83 20.25 -0.46 6.92
N ALA A 84 18.99 -0.16 7.25
CA ALA A 84 17.85 -0.89 6.69
C ALA A 84 17.80 -0.81 5.16
N LYS A 85 17.40 -1.90 4.52
CA LYS A 85 17.12 -1.93 3.08
C LYS A 85 15.71 -1.38 2.84
N LEU A 86 15.57 -0.45 1.89
CA LEU A 86 14.27 0.12 1.53
C LEU A 86 13.67 -0.62 0.34
N ILE A 87 12.37 -0.96 0.45
CA ILE A 87 11.61 -1.66 -0.57
C ILE A 87 10.29 -0.91 -0.78
N GLY A 88 10.00 -0.55 -2.02
CA GLY A 88 8.71 0.02 -2.41
C GLY A 88 7.83 -1.03 -3.06
N LEU A 89 6.57 -1.14 -2.63
CA LEU A 89 5.58 -2.04 -3.22
C LEU A 89 4.29 -1.30 -3.59
N PRO A 90 3.63 -1.66 -4.69
CA PRO A 90 2.31 -1.10 -4.97
C PRO A 90 1.34 -1.43 -3.84
N SER A 91 0.70 -0.40 -3.26
CA SER A 91 -0.26 -0.58 -2.16
C SER A 91 -1.43 -1.49 -2.55
N ILE A 92 -1.82 -1.47 -3.82
CA ILE A 92 -2.87 -2.33 -4.37
C ILE A 92 -2.57 -3.82 -4.22
N CYS A 93 -1.31 -4.22 -4.10
CA CYS A 93 -0.92 -5.61 -3.87
C CYS A 93 -1.16 -6.06 -2.41
N ALA A 94 -1.43 -5.13 -1.51
CA ALA A 94 -1.58 -5.39 -0.08
C ALA A 94 -3.01 -5.26 0.44
N VAL A 95 -4.03 -5.28 -0.44
CA VAL A 95 -5.43 -5.07 -0.06
C VAL A 95 -6.10 -6.31 0.52
N ALA A 96 -5.81 -7.49 0.01
CA ALA A 96 -6.48 -8.72 0.43
C ALA A 96 -5.48 -9.80 0.82
N GLN A 97 -5.62 -10.32 2.05
CA GLN A 97 -4.73 -11.37 2.58
C GLN A 97 -5.07 -12.78 2.10
N THR A 98 -6.34 -13.03 1.76
CA THR A 98 -6.87 -14.39 1.59
C THR A 98 -7.19 -14.79 0.16
N MET A 99 -7.12 -13.83 -0.78
CA MET A 99 -7.47 -14.08 -2.17
C MET A 99 -6.21 -14.20 -3.02
N ASP A 100 -6.11 -15.31 -3.75
CA ASP A 100 -4.99 -15.51 -4.69
C ASP A 100 -5.04 -14.49 -5.83
N GLU A 101 -6.23 -14.18 -6.33
CA GLU A 101 -6.44 -13.24 -7.43
C GLU A 101 -7.63 -12.31 -7.16
N TYR A 102 -7.44 -11.01 -7.43
CA TYR A 102 -8.48 -9.99 -7.29
C TYR A 102 -8.27 -8.82 -8.25
N ARG A 103 -9.36 -8.07 -8.47
CA ARG A 103 -9.36 -6.79 -9.17
C ARG A 103 -9.49 -5.66 -8.16
N ILE A 104 -8.85 -4.54 -8.45
CA ILE A 104 -8.95 -3.35 -7.63
C ILE A 104 -9.17 -2.11 -8.49
N ILE A 105 -10.08 -1.26 -8.03
CA ILE A 105 -10.40 0.02 -8.66
C ILE A 105 -10.30 1.15 -7.66
N GLY A 106 -10.11 2.36 -8.16
CA GLY A 106 -10.14 3.57 -7.34
C GLY A 106 -10.33 4.82 -8.18
N ASP A 107 -10.77 5.90 -7.53
CA ASP A 107 -10.92 7.20 -8.15
C ASP A 107 -9.55 7.83 -8.45
N ALA A 108 -9.30 8.10 -9.71
CA ALA A 108 -8.08 8.77 -10.19
C ALA A 108 -8.32 10.27 -10.46
N ARG A 109 -9.45 10.83 -9.99
CA ARG A 109 -9.89 12.20 -10.21
C ARG A 109 -10.37 12.47 -11.64
N ARG A 110 -11.04 13.61 -11.83
CA ARG A 110 -11.51 14.09 -13.14
C ARG A 110 -12.34 13.04 -13.90
N GLU A 111 -13.25 12.36 -13.19
CA GLU A 111 -14.13 11.33 -13.74
C GLU A 111 -13.38 10.11 -14.32
N SER A 112 -12.13 9.93 -13.94
CA SER A 112 -11.31 8.78 -14.30
C SER A 112 -11.12 7.85 -13.12
N PHE A 113 -11.00 6.56 -13.42
CA PHE A 113 -10.82 5.50 -12.42
C PHE A 113 -9.64 4.64 -12.82
N PHE A 114 -8.81 4.27 -11.86
CA PHE A 114 -7.81 3.25 -12.13
C PHE A 114 -8.39 1.86 -11.97
N PHE A 115 -7.88 0.94 -12.75
CA PHE A 115 -8.12 -0.49 -12.65
C PHE A 115 -6.78 -1.21 -12.60
N ALA A 116 -6.69 -2.22 -11.73
CA ALA A 116 -5.58 -3.15 -11.73
C ALA A 116 -6.08 -4.56 -11.36
N ARG A 117 -5.30 -5.57 -11.75
CA ARG A 117 -5.49 -6.96 -11.35
C ARG A 117 -4.25 -7.45 -10.62
N VAL A 118 -4.46 -8.08 -9.49
CA VAL A 118 -3.41 -8.60 -8.62
C VAL A 118 -3.57 -10.09 -8.49
N LYS A 119 -2.46 -10.83 -8.55
CA LYS A 119 -2.40 -12.26 -8.33
C LYS A 119 -1.14 -12.64 -7.55
N GLY A 120 -1.30 -13.44 -6.50
CA GLY A 120 -0.15 -13.86 -5.67
C GLY A 120 0.64 -12.70 -5.07
N GLY A 121 -0.01 -11.55 -4.80
CA GLY A 121 0.66 -10.35 -4.30
C GLY A 121 1.45 -9.56 -5.36
N GLU A 122 1.24 -9.84 -6.64
CA GLU A 122 1.83 -9.13 -7.78
C GLU A 122 0.77 -8.45 -8.64
N CYS A 123 1.03 -7.22 -9.05
CA CYS A 123 0.19 -6.54 -10.03
C CYS A 123 0.47 -7.13 -11.41
N ILE A 124 -0.48 -7.92 -11.94
CA ILE A 124 -0.36 -8.62 -13.23
C ILE A 124 -0.98 -7.84 -14.39
N GLU A 125 -1.80 -6.82 -14.08
CA GLU A 125 -2.43 -5.94 -15.08
C GLU A 125 -2.65 -4.56 -14.47
N GLY A 126 -2.31 -3.49 -15.20
CA GLY A 126 -2.47 -2.10 -14.78
C GLY A 126 -1.36 -1.59 -13.85
N PRO A 127 -1.62 -0.55 -13.05
CA PRO A 127 -2.85 0.25 -13.06
C PRO A 127 -3.04 1.03 -14.36
N THR A 128 -4.25 0.99 -14.90
CA THR A 128 -4.64 1.70 -16.14
C THR A 128 -5.87 2.57 -15.87
N LEU A 129 -5.93 3.74 -16.50
CA LEU A 129 -7.04 4.69 -16.34
C LEU A 129 -8.16 4.41 -17.32
N TYR A 130 -9.39 4.51 -16.84
CA TYR A 130 -10.62 4.31 -17.60
C TYR A 130 -11.64 5.41 -17.28
N SER A 131 -12.52 5.72 -18.23
CA SER A 131 -13.79 6.38 -17.93
C SER A 131 -14.71 5.43 -17.15
N ALA A 132 -15.75 5.96 -16.51
CA ALA A 132 -16.71 5.11 -15.79
C ALA A 132 -17.36 4.05 -16.69
N ASN A 133 -17.67 4.39 -17.96
CA ASN A 133 -18.31 3.47 -18.90
C ASN A 133 -17.34 2.37 -19.37
N ASP A 134 -16.12 2.76 -19.72
CA ASP A 134 -15.11 1.80 -20.17
C ASP A 134 -14.70 0.86 -19.01
N LEU A 135 -14.65 1.38 -17.76
CA LEU A 135 -14.40 0.54 -16.61
C LEU A 135 -15.52 -0.49 -16.38
N ARG A 136 -16.80 -0.09 -16.52
CA ARG A 136 -17.89 -1.06 -16.42
C ARG A 136 -17.78 -2.16 -17.48
N ALA A 137 -17.46 -1.81 -18.73
CA ALA A 137 -17.21 -2.79 -19.78
C ALA A 137 -16.05 -3.74 -19.40
N LYS A 138 -14.94 -3.18 -18.92
CA LYS A 138 -13.77 -3.95 -18.46
C LYS A 138 -14.10 -4.90 -17.32
N LEU A 139 -14.89 -4.47 -16.34
CA LEU A 139 -15.31 -5.30 -15.21
C LEU A 139 -16.19 -6.48 -15.64
N ASN A 140 -16.97 -6.33 -16.69
CA ASN A 140 -17.84 -7.38 -17.21
C ASN A 140 -17.09 -8.48 -18.00
N GLU A 141 -15.84 -8.25 -18.38
CA GLU A 141 -15.02 -9.27 -19.05
C GLU A 141 -14.72 -10.48 -18.15
N GLN A 142 -14.63 -10.27 -16.83
CA GLN A 142 -14.26 -11.31 -15.86
C GLN A 142 -15.10 -11.20 -14.57
N PRO A 143 -16.39 -11.51 -14.61
CA PRO A 143 -17.29 -11.27 -13.47
C PRO A 143 -17.01 -12.12 -12.23
N GLY A 144 -16.29 -13.25 -12.37
CA GLY A 144 -16.02 -14.17 -11.27
C GLY A 144 -14.85 -13.78 -10.36
N ILE A 145 -14.08 -12.75 -10.70
CA ILE A 145 -12.95 -12.30 -9.88
C ILE A 145 -13.42 -11.23 -8.90
N SER A 146 -13.09 -11.38 -7.62
CA SER A 146 -13.42 -10.41 -6.57
C SER A 146 -12.98 -9.00 -6.92
N LEU A 147 -13.82 -8.01 -6.63
CA LEU A 147 -13.55 -6.60 -6.91
C LEU A 147 -13.43 -5.82 -5.60
N TYR A 148 -12.31 -5.13 -5.41
CA TYR A 148 -12.04 -4.30 -4.25
C TYR A 148 -11.87 -2.83 -4.60
N CYS A 149 -12.10 -1.97 -3.60
CA CYS A 149 -11.78 -0.54 -3.66
C CYS A 149 -11.36 -0.06 -2.27
N SER A 150 -10.51 0.95 -2.19
CA SER A 150 -10.07 1.54 -0.91
C SER A 150 -10.85 2.81 -0.51
N GLN A 151 -11.92 3.11 -1.23
CA GLN A 151 -12.84 4.22 -0.98
C GLN A 151 -14.23 3.88 -1.50
N SER A 152 -15.26 4.53 -0.99
CA SER A 152 -16.64 4.30 -1.47
C SER A 152 -16.78 4.71 -2.95
N LEU A 153 -17.20 3.77 -3.78
CA LEU A 153 -17.46 3.94 -5.20
C LEU A 153 -18.83 3.36 -5.55
N PRO A 154 -19.92 4.01 -5.13
CA PRO A 154 -21.28 3.45 -5.25
C PRO A 154 -21.73 3.22 -6.71
N GLN A 155 -21.08 3.87 -7.68
CA GLN A 155 -21.34 3.69 -9.11
C GLN A 155 -20.79 2.37 -9.67
N PHE A 156 -20.02 1.60 -8.89
CA PHE A 156 -19.50 0.27 -9.27
C PHE A 156 -20.04 -0.77 -8.31
N GLU A 157 -21.15 -1.42 -8.70
CA GLU A 157 -21.78 -2.47 -7.90
C GLU A 157 -20.82 -3.65 -7.70
N GLY A 158 -20.91 -4.28 -6.52
CA GLY A 158 -20.07 -5.42 -6.17
C GLY A 158 -18.63 -5.08 -5.75
N ALA A 159 -18.24 -3.82 -5.76
CA ALA A 159 -16.94 -3.41 -5.22
C ALA A 159 -16.95 -3.43 -3.69
N VAL A 160 -16.12 -4.27 -3.10
CA VAL A 160 -15.99 -4.43 -1.65
C VAL A 160 -14.95 -3.44 -1.13
N LEU A 161 -15.31 -2.69 -0.09
CA LEU A 161 -14.37 -1.77 0.55
C LEU A 161 -13.31 -2.56 1.32
N ALA A 162 -12.05 -2.37 0.97
CA ALA A 162 -10.91 -2.98 1.63
C ALA A 162 -9.69 -2.05 1.54
N TYR A 163 -8.94 -1.95 2.64
CA TYR A 163 -7.79 -1.06 2.72
C TYR A 163 -6.49 -1.83 2.56
N PRO A 164 -5.47 -1.24 1.92
CA PRO A 164 -4.11 -1.78 1.96
C PRO A 164 -3.59 -1.85 3.40
N SER A 165 -2.87 -2.91 3.71
CA SER A 165 -2.37 -3.20 5.06
C SER A 165 -0.84 -3.22 5.10
N ALA A 166 -0.26 -2.51 6.07
CA ALA A 166 1.18 -2.56 6.33
C ALA A 166 1.66 -3.97 6.70
N LEU A 167 0.82 -4.76 7.38
CA LEU A 167 1.17 -6.15 7.70
C LEU A 167 1.35 -6.99 6.43
N VAL A 168 0.45 -6.83 5.46
CA VAL A 168 0.55 -7.52 4.17
C VAL A 168 1.75 -7.02 3.37
N LEU A 169 2.02 -5.70 3.38
CA LEU A 169 3.24 -5.15 2.77
C LEU A 169 4.51 -5.77 3.38
N ALA A 170 4.57 -5.92 4.70
CA ALA A 170 5.71 -6.54 5.37
C ALA A 170 5.89 -7.99 4.92
N GLN A 171 4.81 -8.76 4.81
CA GLN A 171 4.83 -10.14 4.34
C GLN A 171 5.34 -10.24 2.89
N LEU A 172 4.81 -9.41 1.99
CA LEU A 172 5.25 -9.34 0.59
C LEU A 172 6.71 -8.88 0.46
N GLY A 173 7.13 -7.89 1.25
CA GLY A 173 8.49 -7.37 1.25
C GLY A 173 9.53 -8.32 1.84
N ARG A 174 9.10 -9.37 2.54
CA ARG A 174 10.00 -10.36 3.15
C ARG A 174 10.80 -11.15 2.10
N THR A 175 10.17 -11.53 1.02
CA THR A 175 10.76 -12.37 -0.05
C THR A 175 11.30 -11.57 -1.22
N ARG A 176 11.00 -10.27 -1.30
CA ARG A 176 11.47 -9.43 -2.41
C ARG A 176 12.97 -9.18 -2.31
N PRO A 177 13.72 -9.33 -3.41
CA PRO A 177 15.10 -8.87 -3.43
C PRO A 177 15.14 -7.37 -3.15
N ALA A 178 16.06 -6.94 -2.31
CA ALA A 178 16.32 -5.52 -2.11
C ALA A 178 17.14 -5.04 -3.31
N ASP A 179 16.48 -4.40 -4.27
CA ASP A 179 17.13 -3.85 -5.45
C ASP A 179 17.67 -2.46 -5.14
N ILE A 180 18.90 -2.20 -5.58
CA ILE A 180 19.54 -0.87 -5.50
C ILE A 180 18.72 0.17 -6.31
N GLY A 181 17.87 -0.27 -7.24
CA GLY A 181 16.95 0.55 -8.03
C GLY A 181 15.69 1.03 -7.31
N ASP A 182 15.39 0.55 -6.11
CA ASP A 182 14.16 0.90 -5.40
C ASP A 182 14.10 2.38 -5.00
N GLU A 183 15.22 3.03 -4.76
CA GLU A 183 15.27 4.47 -4.50
C GLU A 183 14.84 5.31 -5.71
N MET A 184 15.26 4.92 -6.91
CA MET A 184 14.85 5.61 -8.15
C MET A 184 13.38 5.34 -8.48
N ARG A 185 12.85 4.16 -8.19
CA ARG A 185 11.43 3.85 -8.38
C ARG A 185 10.55 4.67 -7.44
N LEU A 186 10.97 4.89 -6.19
CA LEU A 186 10.27 5.76 -5.24
C LEU A 186 10.22 7.23 -5.69
N SER A 187 11.22 7.70 -6.45
CA SER A 187 11.28 9.08 -6.94
C SER A 187 10.49 9.32 -8.24
N LEU A 188 10.17 8.26 -8.98
CA LEU A 188 9.52 8.33 -10.29
C LEU A 188 8.00 8.20 -10.26
N ILE A 189 7.39 7.98 -9.09
CA ILE A 189 5.93 7.90 -8.99
C ILE A 189 5.34 9.31 -8.89
N HIS A 190 5.35 9.99 -10.02
CA HIS A 190 4.48 11.12 -10.30
C HIS A 190 3.29 10.61 -11.11
N ILE A 191 2.21 10.27 -10.41
CA ILE A 191 0.89 10.10 -11.02
C ILE A 191 0.02 11.26 -10.55
#